data_b7f827c0209f998672c3d29d7adb5e92
#
_entry.id   b7f827c0209f998672c3d29d7adb5e92
#
_cell.length_a   1.000
_cell.length_b   1.000
_cell.length_c   1.000
_cell.angle_alpha   90.00
_cell.angle_beta   90.00
_cell.angle_gamma   90.00
#
_symmetry.space_group_name_H-M   'P 1'
#
loop_
_entity.id
_entity.type
_entity.pdbx_description
1 polymer ?
#
loop_
_entity_poly.entity_id
_entity_poly.type
_entity_poly.pdbx_seq_one_letter_code
_entity_poly.pdbx_strand_id
1 'polypeptide(L)'
;RRDRDETPEFADRLVAINRVSKTVKGGKRFGCAALVVVGDQKGRVGFGKGKAKEVPEAIRKATEQAKRQLIRVPLREGRTLHHDIQGRHGAGKVVMRTAPTGTGIIAGGPMRAVFEMLGIQDVVAKSVGSQNPYNMIRATIDGLVKEASPRMVAQRRGKKVADILNKDIAPSAKPEEAVDA
;
A
#
# COMPACT_ATOMS: atom_id res chain seq x y z
N ARG A 1 -21.11 -17.81 23.99
CA ARG A 1 -21.42 -17.65 22.55
C ARG A 1 -20.63 -16.43 22.08
N ARG A 2 -19.53 -16.65 21.38
CA ARG A 2 -18.79 -15.60 20.70
C ARG A 2 -19.52 -15.34 19.39
N ASP A 3 -19.99 -14.11 19.21
CA ASP A 3 -20.61 -13.64 17.98
C ASP A 3 -19.59 -13.80 16.83
N ARG A 4 -19.88 -14.75 15.93
CA ARG A 4 -19.03 -15.12 14.79
C ARG A 4 -19.47 -14.44 13.50
N ASP A 5 -20.19 -13.34 13.56
CA ASP A 5 -20.86 -12.79 12.37
C ASP A 5 -20.45 -11.39 11.96
N GLU A 6 -19.24 -10.92 12.34
CA GLU A 6 -18.64 -9.81 11.61
C GLU A 6 -17.51 -10.32 10.73
N THR A 7 -17.84 -10.97 9.62
CA THR A 7 -16.91 -11.07 8.52
C THR A 7 -16.61 -9.65 8.06
N PRO A 8 -15.36 -9.14 8.22
CA PRO A 8 -15.04 -7.79 7.79
C PRO A 8 -15.42 -7.68 6.30
N GLU A 9 -16.30 -6.74 5.98
CA GLU A 9 -16.65 -6.47 4.59
C GLU A 9 -15.41 -5.97 3.88
N PHE A 10 -14.84 -6.83 3.05
CA PHE A 10 -13.72 -6.50 2.21
C PHE A 10 -14.25 -5.88 0.92
N ALA A 11 -13.91 -4.63 0.69
CA ALA A 11 -14.09 -3.99 -0.60
C ALA A 11 -13.04 -4.55 -1.58
N ASP A 12 -13.45 -4.78 -2.82
CA ASP A 12 -12.55 -5.18 -3.90
C ASP A 12 -12.58 -4.17 -5.04
N ARG A 13 -11.44 -4.03 -5.71
CA ARG A 13 -11.29 -3.16 -6.87
C ARG A 13 -10.52 -3.87 -7.97
N LEU A 14 -11.15 -3.96 -9.11
CA LEU A 14 -10.53 -4.45 -10.33
C LEU A 14 -9.58 -3.38 -10.88
N VAL A 15 -8.31 -3.73 -11.03
CA VAL A 15 -7.27 -2.80 -11.54
C VAL A 15 -7.04 -2.97 -13.03
N ALA A 16 -6.94 -4.21 -13.49
CA ALA A 16 -6.69 -4.50 -14.90
C ALA A 16 -7.26 -5.85 -15.31
N ILE A 17 -7.78 -5.90 -16.53
CA ILE A 17 -8.16 -7.12 -17.22
C ILE A 17 -7.38 -7.16 -18.53
N ASN A 18 -6.66 -8.23 -18.76
CA ASN A 18 -5.92 -8.45 -20.01
C ASN A 18 -6.38 -9.77 -20.67
N ARG A 19 -6.68 -9.70 -21.96
CA ARG A 19 -6.87 -10.90 -22.76
C ARG A 19 -5.51 -11.49 -23.13
N VAL A 20 -5.29 -12.75 -22.80
CA VAL A 20 -4.05 -13.47 -23.05
C VAL A 20 -4.28 -14.62 -24.00
N SER A 21 -3.31 -14.98 -24.81
CA SER A 21 -3.41 -16.11 -25.72
C SER A 21 -2.16 -16.99 -25.63
N LYS A 22 -2.37 -18.30 -25.81
CA LYS A 22 -1.31 -19.28 -25.96
C LYS A 22 -1.43 -19.92 -27.35
N THR A 23 -0.40 -19.83 -28.14
CA THR A 23 -0.32 -20.51 -29.45
C THR A 23 0.02 -21.97 -29.24
N VAL A 24 -0.76 -22.84 -29.82
CA VAL A 24 -0.60 -24.31 -29.80
C VAL A 24 -0.67 -24.87 -31.21
N LYS A 25 -0.29 -26.14 -31.42
CA LYS A 25 -0.54 -26.84 -32.68
C LYS A 25 -2.05 -26.83 -32.94
N GLY A 26 -2.50 -26.26 -34.05
CA GLY A 26 -3.90 -26.11 -34.40
C GLY A 26 -4.56 -24.77 -34.04
N GLY A 27 -3.82 -23.77 -33.53
CA GLY A 27 -4.33 -22.41 -33.34
C GLY A 27 -4.00 -21.74 -32.02
N LYS A 28 -4.75 -20.70 -31.66
CA LYS A 28 -4.56 -19.91 -30.44
C LYS A 28 -5.63 -20.24 -29.40
N ARG A 29 -5.22 -20.52 -28.17
CA ARG A 29 -6.14 -20.65 -27.02
C ARG A 29 -6.13 -19.33 -26.24
N PHE A 30 -7.31 -18.73 -26.10
CA PHE A 30 -7.51 -17.47 -25.39
C PHE A 30 -7.88 -17.71 -23.93
N GLY A 31 -7.56 -16.72 -23.10
CA GLY A 31 -7.97 -16.63 -21.72
C GLY A 31 -7.95 -15.18 -21.25
N CYS A 32 -8.47 -14.95 -20.07
CA CYS A 32 -8.48 -13.64 -19.42
C CYS A 32 -7.62 -13.67 -18.17
N ALA A 33 -6.85 -12.61 -17.94
CA ALA A 33 -6.10 -12.39 -16.71
C ALA A 33 -6.67 -11.16 -16.02
N ALA A 34 -7.10 -11.31 -14.76
CA ALA A 34 -7.59 -10.23 -13.92
C ALA A 34 -6.57 -9.92 -12.81
N LEU A 35 -6.43 -8.65 -12.45
CA LEU A 35 -5.65 -8.14 -11.34
C LEU A 35 -6.60 -7.37 -10.42
N VAL A 36 -6.75 -7.85 -9.18
CA VAL A 36 -7.70 -7.31 -8.19
C VAL A 36 -6.95 -6.94 -6.93
N VAL A 37 -7.34 -5.84 -6.32
CA VAL A 37 -6.91 -5.40 -4.99
C VAL A 37 -8.11 -5.48 -4.06
N VAL A 38 -7.89 -6.01 -2.85
CA VAL A 38 -8.91 -6.18 -1.81
C VAL A 38 -8.42 -5.51 -0.54
N GLY A 39 -9.30 -4.83 0.18
CA GLY A 39 -8.96 -4.21 1.45
C GLY A 39 -10.17 -3.98 2.34
N ASP A 40 -9.92 -3.68 3.61
CA ASP A 40 -10.94 -3.40 4.60
C ASP A 40 -11.12 -1.91 4.89
N GLN A 41 -10.40 -1.05 4.16
CA GLN A 41 -10.34 0.40 4.38
C GLN A 41 -9.94 0.82 5.81
N LYS A 42 -9.38 -0.12 6.58
CA LYS A 42 -8.92 0.06 7.97
C LYS A 42 -7.45 -0.34 8.15
N GLY A 43 -6.66 -0.24 7.10
CA GLY A 43 -5.23 -0.53 7.13
C GLY A 43 -4.84 -1.94 6.71
N ARG A 44 -5.76 -2.76 6.17
CA ARG A 44 -5.43 -4.05 5.56
C ARG A 44 -5.69 -4.02 4.06
N VAL A 45 -4.74 -4.50 3.30
CA VAL A 45 -4.83 -4.60 1.85
C VAL A 45 -4.14 -5.85 1.33
N GLY A 46 -4.68 -6.42 0.29
CA GLY A 46 -4.08 -7.55 -0.43
C GLY A 46 -4.30 -7.41 -1.93
N PHE A 47 -3.56 -8.13 -2.71
CA PHE A 47 -3.77 -8.17 -4.14
C PHE A 47 -3.70 -9.61 -4.65
N GLY A 48 -4.38 -9.87 -5.75
CA GLY A 48 -4.38 -11.18 -6.39
C GLY A 48 -4.45 -11.07 -7.90
N LYS A 49 -3.93 -12.07 -8.56
CA LYS A 49 -4.07 -12.25 -10.01
C LYS A 49 -4.75 -13.58 -10.29
N GLY A 50 -5.79 -13.56 -11.13
CA GLY A 50 -6.51 -14.75 -11.58
C GLY A 50 -6.42 -14.90 -13.08
N LYS A 51 -6.36 -16.13 -13.55
CA LYS A 51 -6.48 -16.48 -14.97
C LYS A 51 -7.57 -17.51 -15.15
N ALA A 52 -8.44 -17.29 -16.13
CA ALA A 52 -9.49 -18.22 -16.52
C ALA A 52 -9.87 -18.05 -18.00
N LYS A 53 -10.74 -18.91 -18.52
CA LYS A 53 -11.30 -18.73 -19.86
C LYS A 53 -12.27 -17.55 -19.90
N GLU A 54 -13.06 -17.38 -18.84
CA GLU A 54 -14.05 -16.33 -18.69
C GLU A 54 -13.59 -15.25 -17.70
N VAL A 55 -14.03 -14.01 -17.93
CA VAL A 55 -13.68 -12.86 -17.10
C VAL A 55 -14.19 -12.99 -15.65
N PRO A 56 -15.46 -13.36 -15.38
CA PRO A 56 -15.97 -13.47 -14.02
C PRO A 56 -15.20 -14.49 -13.19
N GLU A 57 -14.84 -15.61 -13.78
CA GLU A 57 -14.06 -16.66 -13.12
C GLU A 57 -12.62 -16.18 -12.81
N ALA A 58 -12.00 -15.41 -13.72
CA ALA A 58 -10.68 -14.83 -13.51
C ALA A 58 -10.70 -13.83 -12.33
N ILE A 59 -11.74 -13.00 -12.26
CA ILE A 59 -11.92 -12.04 -11.13
C ILE A 59 -12.11 -12.80 -9.82
N ARG A 60 -13.00 -13.80 -9.77
CA ARG A 60 -13.24 -14.62 -8.58
C ARG A 60 -11.94 -15.22 -8.04
N LYS A 61 -11.14 -15.86 -8.90
CA LYS A 61 -9.83 -16.42 -8.51
C LYS A 61 -8.87 -15.37 -8.01
N ALA A 62 -8.85 -14.17 -8.64
CA ALA A 62 -8.01 -13.07 -8.20
C ALA A 62 -8.41 -12.56 -6.81
N THR A 63 -9.72 -12.38 -6.55
CA THR A 63 -10.25 -11.93 -5.27
C THR A 63 -9.96 -12.94 -4.15
N GLU A 64 -10.16 -14.24 -4.41
CA GLU A 64 -9.80 -15.29 -3.45
C GLU A 64 -8.31 -15.28 -3.11
N GLN A 65 -7.45 -15.11 -4.10
CA GLN A 65 -6.01 -15.00 -3.89
C GLN A 65 -5.65 -13.75 -3.08
N ALA A 66 -6.27 -12.59 -3.38
CA ALA A 66 -6.04 -11.36 -2.66
C ALA A 66 -6.43 -11.46 -1.17
N LYS A 67 -7.57 -12.08 -0.86
CA LYS A 67 -8.01 -12.32 0.53
C LYS A 67 -7.06 -13.20 1.33
N ARG A 68 -6.33 -14.12 0.69
CA ARG A 68 -5.32 -14.97 1.36
C ARG A 68 -4.01 -14.24 1.67
N GLN A 69 -3.73 -13.12 0.97
CA GLN A 69 -2.47 -12.39 1.05
C GLN A 69 -2.65 -10.97 1.61
N LEU A 70 -3.55 -10.82 2.59
CA LEU A 70 -3.77 -9.55 3.26
C LEU A 70 -2.57 -9.18 4.14
N ILE A 71 -2.08 -7.97 3.98
CA ILE A 71 -1.07 -7.35 4.83
C ILE A 71 -1.70 -6.24 5.66
N ARG A 72 -1.16 -6.00 6.86
CA ARG A 72 -1.55 -4.88 7.71
C ARG A 72 -0.47 -3.81 7.67
N VAL A 73 -0.89 -2.58 7.37
CA VAL A 73 -0.02 -1.41 7.27
C VAL A 73 -0.39 -0.43 8.39
N PRO A 74 0.58 0.03 9.19
CA PRO A 74 0.31 1.07 10.18
C PRO A 74 0.03 2.40 9.48
N LEU A 75 -1.07 3.05 9.81
CA LEU A 75 -1.43 4.36 9.26
C LEU A 75 -1.34 5.43 10.36
N ARG A 76 -0.88 6.62 9.99
CA ARG A 76 -0.92 7.79 10.85
C ARG A 76 -2.34 8.36 10.84
N GLU A 77 -2.97 8.41 12.02
CA GLU A 77 -4.35 8.91 12.20
C GLU A 77 -5.40 8.16 11.33
N GLY A 78 -5.09 6.95 10.86
CA GLY A 78 -5.94 6.23 9.90
C GLY A 78 -6.05 6.89 8.51
N ARG A 79 -5.29 7.96 8.24
CA ARG A 79 -5.45 8.86 7.09
C ARG A 79 -4.28 8.86 6.11
N THR A 80 -3.04 8.83 6.61
CA THR A 80 -1.83 8.96 5.79
C THR A 80 -0.72 8.04 6.28
N LEU A 81 0.40 8.06 5.58
CA LEU A 81 1.61 7.31 5.95
C LEU A 81 2.35 7.99 7.12
N HIS A 82 3.18 7.25 7.85
CA HIS A 82 4.02 7.79 8.92
C HIS A 82 5.25 8.55 8.41
N HIS A 83 5.83 8.09 7.29
CA HIS A 83 7.01 8.69 6.67
C HIS A 83 7.04 8.42 5.16
N ASP A 84 7.93 9.09 4.46
CA ASP A 84 8.16 8.87 3.04
C ASP A 84 8.80 7.49 2.81
N ILE A 85 8.30 6.78 1.80
CA ILE A 85 8.68 5.39 1.54
C ILE A 85 8.98 5.18 0.07
N GLN A 86 9.92 4.30 -0.20
CA GLN A 86 10.19 3.80 -1.53
C GLN A 86 10.00 2.29 -1.58
N GLY A 87 9.24 1.83 -2.55
CA GLY A 87 9.07 0.42 -2.83
C GLY A 87 9.65 0.04 -4.19
N ARG A 88 10.09 -1.21 -4.32
CA ARG A 88 10.66 -1.72 -5.57
C ARG A 88 10.23 -3.16 -5.80
N HIS A 89 9.83 -3.45 -7.02
CA HIS A 89 9.61 -4.83 -7.47
C HIS A 89 9.93 -4.97 -8.96
N GLY A 90 10.91 -5.82 -9.26
CA GLY A 90 11.41 -5.94 -10.63
C GLY A 90 11.89 -4.58 -11.18
N ALA A 91 11.38 -4.20 -12.34
CA ALA A 91 11.64 -2.89 -12.95
C ALA A 91 10.75 -1.77 -12.37
N GLY A 92 9.73 -2.08 -11.55
CA GLY A 92 8.85 -1.09 -10.93
C GLY A 92 9.52 -0.46 -9.72
N LYS A 93 9.52 0.87 -9.67
CA LYS A 93 9.90 1.72 -8.55
C LYS A 93 8.74 2.63 -8.22
N VAL A 94 8.42 2.76 -6.94
CA VAL A 94 7.36 3.65 -6.45
C VAL A 94 7.90 4.50 -5.32
N VAL A 95 7.62 5.80 -5.38
CA VAL A 95 7.89 6.74 -4.30
C VAL A 95 6.55 7.18 -3.74
N MET A 96 6.37 7.06 -2.43
CA MET A 96 5.18 7.44 -1.70
C MET A 96 5.56 8.44 -0.62
N ARG A 97 4.83 9.55 -0.53
CA ARG A 97 5.07 10.63 0.42
C ARG A 97 3.85 10.89 1.26
N THR A 98 4.08 11.22 2.51
CA THR A 98 3.03 11.71 3.39
C THR A 98 2.45 13.01 2.87
N ALA A 99 1.18 13.27 3.15
CA ALA A 99 0.53 14.48 2.70
C ALA A 99 -0.31 15.11 3.83
N PRO A 100 -0.43 16.45 3.85
CA PRO A 100 -1.32 17.15 4.77
C PRO A 100 -2.78 16.83 4.50
N THR A 101 -3.63 17.13 5.47
CA THR A 101 -5.09 16.91 5.37
C THR A 101 -5.67 17.69 4.20
N GLY A 102 -6.53 17.04 3.43
CA GLY A 102 -7.21 17.66 2.29
C GLY A 102 -6.46 17.55 0.96
N THR A 103 -5.26 16.95 0.92
CA THR A 103 -4.52 16.72 -0.34
C THR A 103 -5.21 15.68 -1.23
N GLY A 104 -5.86 14.69 -0.63
CA GLY A 104 -6.45 13.57 -1.35
C GLY A 104 -5.40 12.57 -1.86
N ILE A 105 -5.84 11.60 -2.64
CA ILE A 105 -4.98 10.57 -3.22
C ILE A 105 -4.46 11.04 -4.58
N ILE A 106 -3.20 11.43 -4.65
CA ILE A 106 -2.50 11.80 -5.88
C ILE A 106 -1.57 10.64 -6.26
N ALA A 107 -2.08 9.73 -7.08
CA ALA A 107 -1.34 8.53 -7.48
C ALA A 107 -1.78 7.99 -8.84
N GLY A 108 -0.94 7.22 -9.51
CA GLY A 108 -1.28 6.49 -10.72
C GLY A 108 -2.36 5.42 -10.47
N GLY A 109 -3.16 5.10 -11.47
CA GLY A 109 -4.35 4.23 -11.34
C GLY A 109 -4.16 2.96 -10.49
N PRO A 110 -3.18 2.10 -10.79
CA PRO A 110 -2.94 0.89 -9.99
C PRO A 110 -2.59 1.17 -8.53
N MET A 111 -1.77 2.20 -8.25
CA MET A 111 -1.41 2.60 -6.90
C MET A 111 -2.59 3.22 -6.16
N ARG A 112 -3.38 4.06 -6.86
CA ARG A 112 -4.59 4.67 -6.30
C ARG A 112 -5.57 3.61 -5.81
N ALA A 113 -5.77 2.52 -6.58
CA ALA A 113 -6.61 1.41 -6.15
C ALA A 113 -6.12 0.77 -4.84
N VAL A 114 -4.80 0.63 -4.65
CA VAL A 114 -4.22 0.12 -3.40
C VAL A 114 -4.52 1.05 -2.23
N PHE A 115 -4.32 2.36 -2.39
CA PHE A 115 -4.53 3.35 -1.31
C PHE A 115 -6.01 3.47 -0.93
N GLU A 116 -6.92 3.46 -1.90
CA GLU A 116 -8.35 3.48 -1.65
C GLU A 116 -8.82 2.24 -0.87
N MET A 117 -8.34 1.05 -1.25
CA MET A 117 -8.68 -0.19 -0.54
C MET A 117 -8.03 -0.28 0.84
N LEU A 118 -6.88 0.35 1.04
CA LEU A 118 -6.21 0.46 2.33
C LEU A 118 -6.92 1.44 3.28
N GLY A 119 -7.67 2.42 2.75
CA GLY A 119 -8.36 3.45 3.50
C GLY A 119 -7.53 4.72 3.71
N ILE A 120 -6.44 4.90 2.97
CA ILE A 120 -5.66 6.15 2.97
C ILE A 120 -6.49 7.25 2.31
N GLN A 121 -6.50 8.43 2.91
CA GLN A 121 -7.19 9.61 2.40
C GLN A 121 -6.23 10.61 1.74
N ASP A 122 -5.03 10.76 2.28
CA ASP A 122 -4.06 11.74 1.80
C ASP A 122 -2.69 11.09 1.56
N VAL A 123 -2.27 11.05 0.31
CA VAL A 123 -0.97 10.53 -0.12
C VAL A 123 -0.58 11.07 -1.48
N VAL A 124 0.69 11.33 -1.66
CA VAL A 124 1.27 11.66 -2.96
C VAL A 124 2.22 10.55 -3.37
N ALA A 125 1.96 9.92 -4.52
CA ALA A 125 2.78 8.82 -5.00
C ALA A 125 3.06 8.89 -6.50
N LYS A 126 4.26 8.48 -6.87
CA LYS A 126 4.69 8.43 -8.27
C LYS A 126 5.37 7.09 -8.57
N SER A 127 4.95 6.48 -9.66
CA SER A 127 5.66 5.34 -10.23
C SER A 127 6.80 5.83 -11.12
N VAL A 128 7.99 5.29 -10.89
CA VAL A 128 9.20 5.57 -11.65
C VAL A 128 9.75 4.24 -12.15
N GLY A 129 9.76 4.04 -13.46
CA GLY A 129 10.24 2.79 -14.06
C GLY A 129 9.17 2.07 -14.86
N SER A 130 8.64 0.97 -14.35
CA SER A 130 7.68 0.15 -15.09
C SER A 130 6.26 0.72 -15.09
N GLN A 131 5.59 0.69 -16.23
CA GLN A 131 4.16 0.99 -16.37
C GLN A 131 3.26 -0.25 -16.19
N ASN A 132 3.84 -1.43 -15.99
CA ASN A 132 3.07 -2.65 -15.79
C ASN A 132 2.30 -2.58 -14.45
N PRO A 133 0.95 -2.64 -14.48
CA PRO A 133 0.12 -2.54 -13.27
C PRO A 133 0.51 -3.54 -12.18
N TYR A 134 0.87 -4.75 -12.55
CA TYR A 134 1.30 -5.78 -11.62
C TYR A 134 2.58 -5.39 -10.86
N ASN A 135 3.59 -4.89 -11.58
CA ASN A 135 4.84 -4.46 -10.97
C ASN A 135 4.63 -3.23 -10.07
N MET A 136 3.75 -2.31 -10.49
CA MET A 136 3.40 -1.11 -9.71
C MET A 136 2.73 -1.50 -8.39
N ILE A 137 1.74 -2.39 -8.40
CA ILE A 137 1.06 -2.85 -7.18
C ILE A 137 2.04 -3.55 -6.25
N ARG A 138 2.86 -4.45 -6.77
CA ARG A 138 3.86 -5.16 -5.95
C ARG A 138 4.90 -4.21 -5.35
N ALA A 139 5.38 -3.23 -6.11
CA ALA A 139 6.29 -2.21 -5.60
C ALA A 139 5.62 -1.34 -4.52
N THR A 140 4.34 -0.97 -4.70
CA THR A 140 3.57 -0.22 -3.70
C THR A 140 3.44 -1.03 -2.40
N ILE A 141 3.07 -2.31 -2.50
CA ILE A 141 2.93 -3.18 -1.34
C ILE A 141 4.29 -3.44 -0.66
N ASP A 142 5.37 -3.63 -1.42
CA ASP A 142 6.73 -3.74 -0.87
C ASP A 142 7.13 -2.49 -0.06
N GLY A 143 6.79 -1.31 -0.57
CA GLY A 143 6.99 -0.06 0.18
C GLY A 143 6.15 -0.02 1.46
N LEU A 144 4.85 -0.31 1.38
CA LEU A 144 3.93 -0.29 2.52
C LEU A 144 4.33 -1.28 3.64
N VAL A 145 4.87 -2.43 3.29
CA VAL A 145 5.39 -3.41 4.28
C VAL A 145 6.62 -2.86 5.03
N LYS A 146 7.40 -2.00 4.40
CA LYS A 146 8.57 -1.36 5.01
C LYS A 146 8.22 -0.20 5.92
N GLU A 147 6.96 0.23 5.92
CA GLU A 147 6.51 1.31 6.78
C GLU A 147 6.63 0.94 8.26
N ALA A 148 7.20 1.84 9.04
CA ALA A 148 7.39 1.66 10.47
C ALA A 148 6.67 2.76 11.25
N SER A 149 5.75 2.35 12.14
CA SER A 149 5.15 3.31 13.07
C SER A 149 6.16 3.74 14.15
N PRO A 150 6.05 4.94 14.72
CA PRO A 150 6.91 5.39 15.82
C PRO A 150 6.91 4.42 17.01
N ARG A 151 5.78 3.74 17.27
CA ARG A 151 5.70 2.72 18.33
C ARG A 151 6.58 1.51 18.04
N MET A 152 6.56 1.01 16.80
CA MET A 152 7.41 -0.12 16.38
C MET A 152 8.89 0.23 16.47
N VAL A 153 9.25 1.47 16.09
CA VAL A 153 10.64 1.95 16.18
C VAL A 153 11.06 2.10 17.63
N ALA A 154 10.20 2.65 18.50
CA ALA A 154 10.43 2.81 19.93
C ALA A 154 10.68 1.45 20.60
N GLN A 155 9.81 0.49 20.34
CA GLN A 155 9.93 -0.87 20.87
C GLN A 155 11.24 -1.53 20.43
N ARG A 156 11.59 -1.41 19.15
CA ARG A 156 12.84 -1.96 18.60
C ARG A 156 14.09 -1.34 19.21
N ARG A 157 14.02 -0.06 19.57
CA ARG A 157 15.13 0.70 20.17
C ARG A 157 15.13 0.70 21.70
N GLY A 158 14.12 0.11 22.36
CA GLY A 158 13.97 0.14 23.81
C GLY A 158 13.78 1.56 24.39
N LYS A 159 13.21 2.49 23.63
CA LYS A 159 13.00 3.90 24.00
C LYS A 159 11.53 4.26 24.08
N LYS A 160 11.20 5.37 24.76
CA LYS A 160 9.83 5.90 24.75
C LYS A 160 9.54 6.57 23.40
N VAL A 161 8.28 6.55 22.99
CA VAL A 161 7.83 7.16 21.72
C VAL A 161 8.13 8.68 21.72
N ALA A 162 7.98 9.35 22.85
CA ALA A 162 8.29 10.77 23.00
C ALA A 162 9.76 11.09 22.68
N ASP A 163 10.69 10.23 23.08
CA ASP A 163 12.12 10.44 22.82
C ASP A 163 12.48 10.33 21.34
N ILE A 164 11.65 9.63 20.56
CA ILE A 164 11.84 9.48 19.12
C ILE A 164 11.23 10.67 18.37
N LEU A 165 10.08 11.13 18.78
CA LEU A 165 9.38 12.26 18.14
C LEU A 165 10.02 13.61 18.47
N ASN A 166 10.60 13.78 19.66
CA ASN A 166 11.24 15.04 20.08
C ASN A 166 12.64 15.25 19.49
N LYS A 167 13.18 14.31 18.76
CA LYS A 167 14.54 14.43 18.22
C LYS A 167 14.65 15.38 17.00
N ASP A 168 13.52 15.78 16.43
CA ASP A 168 13.46 16.73 15.31
C ASP A 168 13.27 18.20 15.78
N ILE A 169 13.10 18.43 17.07
CA ILE A 169 13.18 19.78 17.65
C ILE A 169 14.64 19.97 18.03
N ALA A 170 15.42 20.61 17.14
CA ALA A 170 16.74 21.09 17.46
C ALA A 170 16.68 21.88 18.80
N PRO A 171 17.58 21.64 19.76
CA PRO A 171 17.57 22.43 20.97
C PRO A 171 17.77 23.90 20.56
N SER A 172 16.70 24.68 20.75
CA SER A 172 16.81 26.14 20.66
C SER A 172 18.05 26.57 21.45
N ALA A 173 18.90 27.33 20.80
CA ALA A 173 20.14 27.89 21.37
C ALA A 173 19.94 28.29 22.83
N LYS A 174 20.83 27.82 23.69
CA LYS A 174 20.93 28.31 25.04
C LYS A 174 21.14 29.84 24.98
N PRO A 175 20.44 30.65 25.78
CA PRO A 175 20.76 32.05 25.85
C PRO A 175 22.22 32.15 26.33
N GLU A 176 23.06 32.81 25.54
CA GLU A 176 24.38 33.24 25.99
C GLU A 176 24.20 34.08 27.26
N GLU A 177 24.74 33.58 28.37
CA GLU A 177 24.93 34.40 29.58
C GLU A 177 25.82 35.59 29.19
N ALA A 178 25.25 36.78 29.24
CA ALA A 178 25.99 38.02 29.14
C ALA A 178 26.97 38.03 30.30
N VAL A 179 28.25 37.94 29.98
CA VAL A 179 29.33 38.20 30.92
C VAL A 179 29.46 39.70 30.98
N ASP A 180 28.94 40.32 32.07
CA ASP A 180 29.26 41.68 32.44
C ASP A 180 30.71 41.72 32.90
N ALA A 181 31.49 42.56 32.25
CA ALA A 181 32.76 43.06 32.72
C ALA A 181 32.76 44.57 32.69
#